data_db50bc03492581f30b376835bb65ced4
#
_entry.id   db50bc03492581f30b376835bb65ced4
#
_cell.length_a   1.000
_cell.length_b   1.000
_cell.length_c   1.000
_cell.angle_alpha   90.00
_cell.angle_beta   90.00
_cell.angle_gamma   90.00
#
_symmetry.space_group_name_H-M   'P 1'
#
loop_
_entity.id
_entity.type
_entity.pdbx_description
1 polymer ?
#
loop_
_entity_poly.entity_id
_entity_poly.type
_entity_poly.pdbx_seq_one_letter_code
_entity_poly.pdbx_strand_id
1 'polypeptide(L)'
;MYGIFVNENGGVRYAEAIVRGYKPIETRSRNMLKALVGGRVAVVRTRRGASPTVIGYVDIVDAYFCPADRFDKFRDLTLIPSGARYDVNGRGKWFYDLGNAEECEAYPLPSDAVRHGQSWCEF
;
A
#
# COMPACT_ATOMS: atom_id res chain seq x y z
N MET A 1 -15.89 4.99 3.84
CA MET A 1 -14.59 5.04 3.13
C MET A 1 -13.72 3.88 3.57
N TYR A 2 -13.13 3.17 2.64
CA TYR A 2 -12.10 2.17 2.92
C TYR A 2 -10.72 2.81 2.85
N GLY A 3 -9.80 2.36 3.70
CA GLY A 3 -8.42 2.80 3.68
C GLY A 3 -7.47 1.61 3.74
N ILE A 4 -6.31 1.74 3.11
CA ILE A 4 -5.23 0.77 3.20
C ILE A 4 -4.11 1.33 4.09
N PHE A 5 -3.57 0.49 4.95
CA PHE A 5 -2.43 0.87 5.78
C PHE A 5 -1.13 0.65 5.00
N VAL A 6 -0.35 1.69 4.87
CA VAL A 6 0.96 1.63 4.20
C VAL A 6 2.03 2.11 5.18
N ASN A 7 2.92 1.19 5.55
CA ASN A 7 3.95 1.44 6.56
C ASN A 7 5.19 2.07 5.97
N GLU A 8 5.75 3.06 6.65
CA GLU A 8 6.95 3.79 6.24
C GLU A 8 8.13 3.63 7.22
N ASN A 9 8.16 2.57 8.02
CA ASN A 9 9.23 2.36 9.01
C ASN A 9 10.58 1.95 8.41
N GLY A 10 10.62 1.50 7.16
CA GLY A 10 11.84 0.97 6.54
C GLY A 10 12.71 2.00 5.82
N GLY A 11 12.49 3.29 6.03
CA GLY A 11 13.26 4.35 5.38
C GLY A 11 12.76 4.75 3.99
N VAL A 12 11.97 3.92 3.34
CA VAL A 12 11.30 4.26 2.07
C VAL A 12 9.91 4.78 2.37
N ARG A 13 9.58 5.93 1.80
CA ARG A 13 8.28 6.59 1.98
C ARG A 13 7.26 6.03 1.00
N TYR A 14 6.83 4.78 1.21
CA TYR A 14 5.94 4.09 0.29
C TYR A 14 4.57 4.75 0.18
N ALA A 15 3.98 5.19 1.29
CA ALA A 15 2.67 5.84 1.27
C ALA A 15 2.72 7.15 0.48
N GLU A 16 3.72 7.98 0.71
CA GLU A 16 3.95 9.22 -0.02
C GLU A 16 4.14 8.94 -1.52
N ALA A 17 4.93 7.94 -1.85
CA ALA A 17 5.19 7.55 -3.24
C ALA A 17 3.92 7.08 -3.95
N ILE A 18 3.02 6.39 -3.25
CA ILE A 18 1.73 5.98 -3.80
C ILE A 18 0.88 7.20 -4.17
N VAL A 19 0.66 8.11 -3.23
CA VAL A 19 -0.24 9.25 -3.46
C VAL A 19 0.31 10.26 -4.45
N ARG A 20 1.63 10.27 -4.65
CA ARG A 20 2.29 11.10 -5.67
C ARG A 20 2.43 10.41 -7.02
N GLY A 21 1.98 9.18 -7.15
CA GLY A 21 2.01 8.44 -8.40
C GLY A 21 3.35 7.80 -8.76
N TYR A 22 4.35 7.82 -7.86
CA TYR A 22 5.67 7.23 -8.10
C TYR A 22 5.71 5.73 -7.85
N LYS A 23 4.77 5.21 -7.05
CA LYS A 23 4.66 3.78 -6.75
C LYS A 23 3.32 3.26 -7.26
N PRO A 24 3.27 2.80 -8.53
CA PRO A 24 2.02 2.32 -9.12
C PRO A 24 1.65 0.88 -8.73
N ILE A 25 2.50 0.17 -8.00
CA ILE A 25 2.22 -1.20 -7.56
C ILE A 25 2.46 -1.31 -6.05
N GLU A 26 1.40 -1.66 -5.31
CA GLU A 26 1.50 -2.06 -3.90
C GLU A 26 1.68 -3.57 -3.81
N THR A 27 2.42 -4.05 -2.81
CA THR A 27 2.68 -5.48 -2.63
C THR A 27 2.27 -5.95 -1.25
N ARG A 28 1.75 -7.16 -1.17
CA ARG A 28 1.41 -7.84 0.07
C ARG A 28 1.81 -9.31 -0.02
N SER A 29 2.17 -9.93 1.11
CA SER A 29 2.54 -11.35 1.12
C SER A 29 1.36 -12.28 0.87
N ARG A 30 0.14 -11.82 1.18
CA ARG A 30 -1.12 -12.53 0.93
C ARG A 30 -2.09 -11.61 0.19
N ASN A 31 -3.15 -12.17 -0.38
CA ASN A 31 -4.17 -11.36 -1.06
C ASN A 31 -5.10 -10.66 -0.07
N MET A 32 -4.52 -9.78 0.75
CA MET A 32 -5.20 -9.11 1.86
C MET A 32 -6.17 -8.01 1.40
N LEU A 33 -5.94 -7.44 0.22
CA LEU A 33 -6.72 -6.32 -0.28
C LEU A 33 -7.76 -6.75 -1.32
N LYS A 34 -8.02 -8.05 -1.43
CA LYS A 34 -8.92 -8.62 -2.43
C LYS A 34 -10.30 -7.94 -2.45
N ALA A 35 -10.85 -7.68 -1.27
CA ALA A 35 -12.18 -7.08 -1.14
C ALA A 35 -12.25 -5.63 -1.62
N LEU A 36 -11.11 -4.97 -1.79
CA LEU A 36 -11.02 -3.56 -2.16
C LEU A 36 -10.73 -3.34 -3.65
N VAL A 37 -10.47 -4.41 -4.39
CA VAL A 37 -10.18 -4.32 -5.83
C VAL A 37 -11.39 -3.78 -6.57
N GLY A 38 -11.14 -2.83 -7.46
CA GLY A 38 -12.16 -2.12 -8.22
C GLY A 38 -12.69 -0.86 -7.56
N GLY A 39 -12.21 -0.51 -6.36
CA GLY A 39 -12.66 0.65 -5.62
C GLY A 39 -11.58 1.68 -5.37
N ARG A 40 -12.01 2.87 -4.98
CA ARG A 40 -11.13 3.94 -4.53
C ARG A 40 -10.96 3.85 -3.02
N VAL A 41 -9.72 3.96 -2.54
CA VAL A 41 -9.39 3.84 -1.13
C VAL A 41 -8.55 5.02 -0.66
N ALA A 42 -8.62 5.31 0.64
CA ALA A 42 -7.69 6.22 1.28
C ALA A 42 -6.35 5.51 1.51
N VAL A 43 -5.26 6.25 1.39
CA VAL A 43 -3.92 5.78 1.75
C VAL A 43 -3.61 6.27 3.16
N VAL A 44 -3.53 5.35 4.09
CA VAL A 44 -3.27 5.63 5.50
C VAL A 44 -1.80 5.33 5.80
N ARG A 45 -1.04 6.38 6.00
CA ARG A 45 0.37 6.26 6.36
C ARG A 45 0.50 5.81 7.80
N THR A 46 1.33 4.78 8.04
CA THR A 46 1.67 4.34 9.39
C THR A 46 3.18 4.46 9.61
N ARG A 47 3.57 4.93 10.78
CA ARG A 47 4.96 5.06 11.22
C ARG A 47 5.03 4.71 12.68
N ARG A 48 6.17 4.14 13.10
CA ARG A 48 6.42 3.90 14.51
C ARG A 48 6.42 5.23 15.25
N GLY A 49 5.70 5.29 16.36
CA GLY A 49 5.64 6.48 17.22
C GLY A 49 4.75 7.61 16.71
N ALA A 50 3.98 7.38 15.64
CA ALA A 50 3.05 8.37 15.10
C ALA A 50 1.67 7.76 14.90
N SER A 51 0.63 8.59 15.02
CA SER A 51 -0.74 8.18 14.75
C SER A 51 -0.96 7.94 13.26
N PRO A 52 -1.81 6.97 12.86
CA PRO A 52 -2.16 6.75 11.47
C PRO A 52 -2.76 8.01 10.83
N THR A 53 -2.32 8.34 9.63
CA THR A 53 -2.68 9.59 8.95
C THR A 53 -3.09 9.30 7.52
N VAL A 54 -4.25 9.82 7.11
CA VAL A 54 -4.68 9.78 5.71
C VAL A 54 -3.92 10.87 4.95
N ILE A 55 -3.23 10.48 3.88
CA ILE A 55 -2.43 11.42 3.08
C ILE A 55 -2.84 11.52 1.63
N GLY A 56 -3.82 10.73 1.21
CA GLY A 56 -4.34 10.77 -0.14
C GLY A 56 -5.22 9.59 -0.47
N TYR A 57 -5.49 9.43 -1.77
CA TYR A 57 -6.41 8.42 -2.29
C TYR A 57 -5.84 7.78 -3.54
N VAL A 58 -6.28 6.56 -3.81
CA VAL A 58 -5.84 5.80 -4.99
C VAL A 58 -6.93 4.79 -5.35
N ASP A 59 -7.03 4.44 -6.63
CA ASP A 59 -7.86 3.33 -7.08
C ASP A 59 -7.06 2.04 -7.04
N ILE A 60 -7.62 0.96 -6.51
CA ILE A 60 -7.07 -0.38 -6.65
C ILE A 60 -7.70 -1.00 -7.90
N VAL A 61 -6.93 -1.06 -8.97
CA VAL A 61 -7.44 -1.44 -10.30
C VAL A 61 -7.51 -2.94 -10.46
N ASP A 62 -6.47 -3.65 -10.03
CA ASP A 62 -6.36 -5.08 -10.24
C ASP A 62 -5.45 -5.70 -9.18
N ALA A 63 -5.57 -7.02 -9.01
CA ALA A 63 -4.73 -7.80 -8.11
C ALA A 63 -4.27 -9.08 -8.82
N TYR A 64 -2.98 -9.40 -8.72
CA TYR A 64 -2.43 -10.61 -9.29
C TYR A 64 -1.18 -11.05 -8.54
N PHE A 65 -0.87 -12.34 -8.62
CA PHE A 65 0.32 -12.90 -7.97
C PHE A 65 1.54 -12.74 -8.85
N CYS A 66 2.63 -12.19 -8.27
CA CYS A 66 3.91 -12.10 -8.93
C CYS A 66 4.86 -13.15 -8.34
N PRO A 67 5.28 -14.16 -9.11
CA PRO A 67 6.28 -15.12 -8.63
C PRO A 67 7.61 -14.45 -8.29
N ALA A 68 8.34 -15.05 -7.35
CA ALA A 68 9.60 -14.49 -6.85
C ALA A 68 10.64 -14.27 -7.97
N ASP A 69 10.70 -15.18 -8.95
CA ASP A 69 11.66 -15.10 -10.06
C ASP A 69 11.35 -13.97 -11.06
N ARG A 70 10.18 -13.33 -10.95
CA ARG A 70 9.80 -12.20 -11.78
C ARG A 70 9.79 -10.87 -11.04
N PHE A 71 9.97 -10.89 -9.73
CA PHE A 71 9.84 -9.70 -8.89
C PHE A 71 10.81 -8.59 -9.29
N ASP A 72 12.04 -8.94 -9.65
CA ASP A 72 13.07 -7.94 -9.99
C ASP A 72 12.70 -7.05 -11.17
N LYS A 73 11.87 -7.54 -12.09
CA LYS A 73 11.41 -6.76 -13.25
C LYS A 73 10.53 -5.58 -12.85
N PHE A 74 10.00 -5.59 -11.64
CA PHE A 74 9.01 -4.60 -11.16
C PHE A 74 9.58 -3.69 -10.08
N ARG A 75 10.87 -3.70 -9.83
CA ARG A 75 11.45 -2.89 -8.74
C ARG A 75 11.25 -1.39 -8.94
N ASP A 76 11.27 -0.92 -10.18
CA ASP A 76 11.00 0.49 -10.48
C ASP A 76 9.54 0.88 -10.21
N LEU A 77 8.63 -0.09 -10.20
CA LEU A 77 7.21 0.14 -9.99
C LEU A 77 6.76 -0.14 -8.55
N THR A 78 7.44 -1.06 -7.88
CA THR A 78 7.17 -1.36 -6.46
C THR A 78 7.97 -0.48 -5.52
N LEU A 79 9.09 0.07 -5.99
CA LEU A 79 10.07 0.85 -5.23
C LEU A 79 10.70 0.07 -4.07
N ILE A 80 10.60 -1.26 -4.08
CA ILE A 80 11.16 -2.10 -3.02
C ILE A 80 12.59 -2.48 -3.40
N PRO A 81 13.61 -1.99 -2.67
CA PRO A 81 14.99 -2.36 -2.93
C PRO A 81 15.23 -3.83 -2.62
N SER A 82 16.19 -4.44 -3.30
CA SER A 82 16.63 -5.79 -3.00
C SER A 82 17.15 -5.87 -1.56
N GLY A 83 16.68 -6.87 -0.81
CA GLY A 83 17.07 -7.05 0.59
C GLY A 83 16.34 -6.17 1.59
N ALA A 84 15.40 -5.32 1.13
CA ALA A 84 14.61 -4.48 2.02
C ALA A 84 13.58 -5.31 2.82
N ARG A 85 13.01 -4.70 3.87
CA ARG A 85 12.04 -5.35 4.76
C ARG A 85 10.86 -5.99 4.03
N TYR A 86 10.36 -5.33 2.99
CA TYR A 86 9.19 -5.80 2.24
C TYR A 86 9.55 -6.50 0.93
N ASP A 87 10.83 -6.85 0.75
CA ASP A 87 11.27 -7.59 -0.41
C ASP A 87 10.57 -8.95 -0.50
N VAL A 88 10.59 -9.51 -1.70
CA VAL A 88 10.02 -10.81 -1.94
C VAL A 88 10.74 -11.86 -1.10
N ASN A 89 9.96 -12.72 -0.44
CA ASN A 89 10.43 -13.85 0.33
C ASN A 89 9.51 -15.04 0.02
N GLY A 90 10.10 -16.22 -0.18
CA GLY A 90 9.34 -17.40 -0.53
C GLY A 90 8.90 -17.42 -1.98
N ARG A 91 7.60 -17.73 -2.23
CA ARG A 91 7.09 -17.98 -3.58
C ARG A 91 6.88 -16.74 -4.42
N GLY A 92 6.62 -15.60 -3.79
CA GLY A 92 6.31 -14.35 -4.47
C GLY A 92 5.48 -13.41 -3.63
N LYS A 93 4.89 -12.43 -4.29
CA LYS A 93 4.05 -11.42 -3.65
C LYS A 93 2.76 -11.21 -4.45
N TRP A 94 1.72 -10.79 -3.76
CA TRP A 94 0.53 -10.25 -4.40
C TRP A 94 0.78 -8.80 -4.78
N PHE A 95 0.50 -8.47 -6.04
CA PHE A 95 0.60 -7.13 -6.59
C PHE A 95 -0.79 -6.52 -6.73
N TYR A 96 -0.89 -5.24 -6.44
CA TYR A 96 -2.10 -4.44 -6.65
C TYR A 96 -1.73 -3.25 -7.52
N ASP A 97 -2.29 -3.23 -8.73
CA ASP A 97 -2.12 -2.09 -9.63
C ASP A 97 -2.93 -0.92 -9.09
N LEU A 98 -2.28 0.22 -8.95
CA LEU A 98 -2.86 1.44 -8.43
C LEU A 98 -3.01 2.47 -9.55
N GLY A 99 -4.12 3.21 -9.51
CA GLY A 99 -4.38 4.26 -10.48
C GLY A 99 -4.99 5.49 -9.84
N ASN A 100 -5.00 6.58 -10.59
CA ASN A 100 -5.63 7.84 -10.20
C ASN A 100 -5.18 8.32 -8.81
N ALA A 101 -3.87 8.32 -8.57
CA ALA A 101 -3.31 8.76 -7.30
C ALA A 101 -3.59 10.25 -7.07
N GLU A 102 -3.97 10.56 -5.84
CA GLU A 102 -4.32 11.92 -5.42
C GLU A 102 -3.75 12.17 -4.04
N GLU A 103 -2.87 13.16 -3.91
CA GLU A 103 -2.40 13.62 -2.61
C GLU A 103 -3.44 14.57 -2.02
N CYS A 104 -3.69 14.49 -0.71
CA CYS A 104 -4.59 15.42 -0.03
C CYS A 104 -3.87 16.08 1.14
N GLU A 105 -4.47 17.12 1.70
CA GLU A 105 -4.04 17.64 2.98
C GLU A 105 -4.18 16.56 4.04
N ALA A 106 -3.09 16.24 4.75
CA ALA A 106 -3.05 15.15 5.71
C ALA A 106 -4.03 15.37 6.87
N TYR A 107 -4.75 14.31 7.24
CA TYR A 107 -5.63 14.34 8.40
C TYR A 107 -5.54 13.01 9.16
N PRO A 108 -5.78 13.03 10.49
CA PRO A 108 -5.70 11.81 11.27
C PRO A 108 -6.80 10.82 10.89
N LEU A 109 -6.46 9.52 10.89
CA LEU A 109 -7.47 8.49 10.78
C LEU A 109 -8.41 8.61 11.98
N PRO A 110 -9.75 8.63 11.78
CA PRO A 110 -10.68 8.69 12.91
C PRO A 110 -10.44 7.58 13.93
N SER A 111 -10.56 7.89 15.21
CA SER A 111 -10.30 6.94 16.28
C SER A 111 -11.30 5.78 16.33
N ASP A 112 -12.49 5.97 15.75
CA ASP A 112 -13.53 4.94 15.64
C ASP A 112 -13.44 4.13 14.34
N ALA A 113 -12.40 4.30 13.56
CA ALA A 113 -12.19 3.49 12.36
C ALA A 113 -12.12 2.01 12.71
N VAL A 114 -12.83 1.19 11.93
CA VAL A 114 -12.85 -0.26 12.09
C VAL A 114 -11.67 -0.86 11.33
N ARG A 115 -10.77 -1.51 12.04
CA ARG A 115 -9.57 -2.10 11.44
C ARG A 115 -9.80 -3.57 11.09
N HIS A 116 -9.35 -3.95 9.90
CA HIS A 116 -9.30 -5.35 9.45
C HIS A 116 -7.83 -5.81 9.48
N GLY A 117 -7.39 -6.27 10.64
CA GLY A 117 -5.99 -6.55 10.91
C GLY A 117 -5.14 -5.29 10.76
N GLN A 118 -3.97 -5.44 10.19
CA GLN A 118 -3.06 -4.34 9.90
C GLN A 118 -3.05 -3.96 8.41
N SER A 119 -4.02 -4.46 7.66
CA SER A 119 -4.02 -4.33 6.19
C SER A 119 -4.90 -3.20 5.69
N TRP A 120 -6.12 -3.09 6.21
CA TRP A 120 -7.08 -2.08 5.76
C TRP A 120 -8.10 -1.75 6.84
N CYS A 121 -8.89 -0.70 6.61
CA CYS A 121 -9.87 -0.21 7.57
C CYS A 121 -11.10 0.39 6.88
N GLU A 122 -12.13 0.65 7.68
CA GLU A 122 -13.33 1.39 7.30
C GLU A 122 -13.52 2.59 8.22
N PHE A 123 -13.86 3.71 7.62
CA PHE A 123 -14.17 4.93 8.39
C PHE A 123 -15.09 5.89 7.66
#